data_e17510bed118073e90082136c81d72b7
#
_entry.id   e17510bed118073e90082136c81d72b7
#
_cell.length_a   1.000
_cell.length_b   1.000
_cell.length_c   1.000
_cell.angle_alpha   90.00
_cell.angle_beta   90.00
_cell.angle_gamma   90.00
#
_symmetry.space_group_name_H-M   'P 1'
#
loop_
_entity.id
_entity.type
_entity.pdbx_description
1 polymer ?
#
loop_
_entity_poly.entity_id
_entity_poly.type
_entity_poly.pdbx_seq_one_letter_code
_entity_poly.pdbx_strand_id
1 'polypeptide(L)'
;MAVILPLILVSTTMISAKMIFCTLFGRSFIFGSISITQFIIILWALWAEEIGWRGYLEPLLKELGVRKWIAPSIVGMIWCLWHYHFFLQNGIEVPILLFFISCIIESYIYSFLMNITSNNIVSAMIYHFAWNLLIHIVALNPDQNNGSIFPYIILVILETLVLLIFWSVRKAN
;
A
#
# COMPACT_ATOMS: atom_id res chain seq x y z
N MET A 1 -11.42 -4.89 -15.13
CA MET A 1 -11.09 -3.63 -14.42
C MET A 1 -10.52 -3.90 -13.02
N ALA A 2 -11.13 -4.75 -12.20
CA ALA A 2 -10.71 -5.06 -10.82
C ALA A 2 -9.29 -5.66 -10.66
N VAL A 3 -8.69 -6.18 -11.72
CA VAL A 3 -7.32 -6.73 -11.72
C VAL A 3 -6.34 -5.75 -12.39
N ILE A 4 -6.68 -5.26 -13.57
CA ILE A 4 -5.75 -4.48 -14.41
C ILE A 4 -5.45 -3.11 -13.79
N LEU A 5 -6.47 -2.40 -13.31
CA LEU A 5 -6.29 -1.06 -12.75
C LEU A 5 -5.40 -1.04 -11.48
N PRO A 6 -5.63 -1.91 -10.47
CA PRO A 6 -4.72 -2.01 -9.33
C PRO A 6 -3.28 -2.30 -9.73
N LEU A 7 -3.05 -3.22 -10.66
CA LEU A 7 -1.71 -3.57 -11.14
C LEU A 7 -1.01 -2.38 -11.81
N ILE A 8 -1.70 -1.69 -12.71
CA ILE A 8 -1.14 -0.49 -13.37
C ILE A 8 -0.80 0.58 -12.32
N LEU A 9 -1.71 0.84 -11.40
CA LEU A 9 -1.54 1.88 -10.40
C LEU A 9 -0.31 1.63 -9.52
N VAL A 10 -0.23 0.46 -8.89
CA VAL A 10 0.89 0.13 -7.99
C VAL A 10 2.22 0.02 -8.74
N SER A 11 2.23 -0.57 -9.94
CA SER A 11 3.45 -0.69 -10.73
C SER A 11 3.98 0.68 -11.16
N THR A 12 3.10 1.57 -11.62
CA THR A 12 3.52 2.92 -12.04
C THR A 12 4.01 3.76 -10.87
N THR A 13 3.35 3.73 -9.71
CA THR A 13 3.79 4.49 -8.53
C THR A 13 5.15 4.01 -8.03
N MET A 14 5.34 2.69 -7.89
CA MET A 14 6.58 2.13 -7.35
C MET A 14 7.77 2.27 -8.29
N ILE A 15 7.59 2.00 -9.59
CA ILE A 15 8.65 2.20 -10.58
C ILE A 15 9.02 3.69 -10.65
N SER A 16 8.04 4.59 -10.65
CA SER A 16 8.30 6.04 -10.64
C SER A 16 9.05 6.47 -9.38
N ALA A 17 8.67 5.96 -8.20
CA ALA A 17 9.37 6.26 -6.95
C ALA A 17 10.85 5.85 -7.02
N LYS A 18 11.14 4.65 -7.53
CA LYS A 18 12.51 4.18 -7.70
C LYS A 18 13.28 5.00 -8.72
N MET A 19 12.66 5.32 -9.86
CA MET A 19 13.30 6.14 -10.89
C MET A 19 13.65 7.54 -10.36
N ILE A 20 12.72 8.19 -9.66
CA ILE A 20 12.94 9.51 -9.05
C ILE A 20 14.10 9.42 -8.04
N PHE A 21 14.10 8.42 -7.16
CA PHE A 21 15.18 8.20 -6.22
C PHE A 21 16.53 8.04 -6.92
N CYS A 22 16.60 7.16 -7.91
CA CYS A 22 17.84 6.91 -8.65
C CYS A 22 18.38 8.18 -9.33
N THR A 23 17.48 8.98 -9.92
CA THR A 23 17.84 10.24 -10.58
C THR A 23 18.33 11.30 -9.58
N LEU A 24 17.61 11.49 -8.48
CA LEU A 24 17.94 12.52 -7.48
C LEU A 24 19.24 12.23 -6.72
N PHE A 25 19.54 10.95 -6.48
CA PHE A 25 20.67 10.54 -5.66
C PHE A 25 21.82 9.90 -6.46
N GLY A 26 21.77 9.95 -7.80
CA GLY A 26 22.81 9.41 -8.66
C GLY A 26 23.00 7.89 -8.48
N ARG A 27 21.92 7.14 -8.24
CA ARG A 27 21.97 5.69 -7.99
C ARG A 27 21.55 4.90 -9.23
N SER A 28 22.09 3.72 -9.38
CA SER A 28 21.64 2.78 -10.41
C SER A 28 20.32 2.15 -10.04
N PHE A 29 19.47 1.92 -11.03
CA PHE A 29 18.22 1.15 -10.83
C PHE A 29 18.60 -0.34 -10.77
N ILE A 30 18.47 -0.90 -9.58
CA ILE A 30 18.75 -2.33 -9.33
C ILE A 30 17.44 -2.97 -8.84
N PHE A 31 17.12 -4.12 -9.40
CA PHE A 31 16.01 -4.94 -8.91
C PHE A 31 16.44 -5.74 -7.68
N GLY A 32 15.53 -5.85 -6.73
CA GLY A 32 15.67 -6.76 -5.61
C GLY A 32 15.18 -8.17 -5.95
N SER A 33 15.15 -9.02 -4.95
CA SER A 33 14.64 -10.38 -5.05
C SER A 33 13.80 -10.73 -3.84
N ILE A 34 12.97 -11.76 -3.98
CA ILE A 34 12.20 -12.35 -2.89
C ILE A 34 12.53 -13.84 -2.78
N SER A 35 12.50 -14.36 -1.56
CA SER A 35 12.56 -15.80 -1.33
C SER A 35 11.19 -16.45 -1.58
N ILE A 36 11.21 -17.76 -1.79
CA ILE A 36 9.95 -18.52 -1.93
C ILE A 36 9.08 -18.39 -0.67
N THR A 37 9.69 -18.32 0.51
CA THR A 37 8.98 -18.13 1.78
C THR A 37 8.29 -16.78 1.83
N GLN A 38 8.98 -15.69 1.45
CA GLN A 38 8.36 -14.36 1.36
C GLN A 38 7.21 -14.34 0.36
N PHE A 39 7.38 -14.97 -0.81
CA PHE A 39 6.30 -15.06 -1.79
C PHE A 39 5.05 -15.76 -1.24
N ILE A 40 5.24 -16.88 -0.51
CA ILE A 40 4.11 -17.60 0.12
C ILE A 40 3.42 -16.73 1.19
N ILE A 41 4.19 -16.00 2.00
CA ILE A 41 3.65 -15.07 3.01
C ILE A 41 2.85 -13.97 2.34
N ILE A 42 3.37 -13.36 1.28
CA ILE A 42 2.69 -12.31 0.51
C ILE A 42 1.37 -12.86 -0.09
N LEU A 43 1.40 -14.06 -0.63
CA LEU A 43 0.21 -14.71 -1.19
C LEU A 43 -0.83 -15.03 -0.12
N TRP A 44 -0.40 -15.41 1.10
CA TRP A 44 -1.30 -15.64 2.23
C TRP A 44 -1.90 -14.33 2.76
N ALA A 45 -1.09 -13.28 2.90
CA ALA A 45 -1.51 -11.98 3.39
C ALA A 45 -2.65 -11.37 2.57
N LEU A 46 -2.59 -11.50 1.25
CA LEU A 46 -3.64 -11.03 0.33
C LEU A 46 -5.04 -11.56 0.70
N TRP A 47 -5.13 -12.83 1.13
CA TRP A 47 -6.40 -13.43 1.53
C TRP A 47 -6.77 -13.10 2.98
N ALA A 48 -5.84 -13.35 3.90
CA ALA A 48 -6.09 -13.23 5.33
C ALA A 48 -6.40 -11.79 5.74
N GLU A 49 -5.65 -10.83 5.21
CA GLU A 49 -5.79 -9.43 5.59
C GLU A 49 -6.97 -8.76 4.87
N GLU A 50 -7.10 -8.89 3.56
CA GLU A 50 -8.13 -8.15 2.84
C GLU A 50 -9.55 -8.63 3.15
N ILE A 51 -9.75 -9.92 3.40
CA ILE A 51 -11.05 -10.42 3.90
C ILE A 51 -11.38 -9.76 5.25
N GLY A 52 -10.41 -9.64 6.15
CA GLY A 52 -10.60 -9.00 7.45
C GLY A 52 -10.83 -7.49 7.34
N TRP A 53 -9.94 -6.80 6.64
CA TRP A 53 -9.96 -5.33 6.60
C TRP A 53 -11.08 -4.77 5.72
N ARG A 54 -11.11 -5.17 4.45
CA ARG A 54 -12.02 -4.62 3.43
C ARG A 54 -13.29 -5.44 3.25
N GLY A 55 -13.21 -6.76 3.52
CA GLY A 55 -14.38 -7.63 3.47
C GLY A 55 -15.26 -7.55 4.71
N TYR A 56 -14.69 -7.27 5.88
CA TYR A 56 -15.45 -7.27 7.14
C TYR A 56 -15.39 -5.94 7.90
N LEU A 57 -14.20 -5.48 8.33
CA LEU A 57 -14.08 -4.35 9.26
C LEU A 57 -14.58 -3.04 8.66
N GLU A 58 -14.17 -2.69 7.46
CA GLU A 58 -14.58 -1.44 6.82
C GLU A 58 -16.10 -1.37 6.56
N PRO A 59 -16.75 -2.43 6.02
CA PRO A 59 -18.21 -2.49 5.95
C PRO A 59 -18.90 -2.36 7.31
N LEU A 60 -18.45 -3.09 8.32
CA LEU A 60 -19.00 -3.04 9.68
C LEU A 60 -18.94 -1.64 10.26
N LEU A 61 -17.82 -0.93 10.14
CA LEU A 61 -17.70 0.45 10.58
C LEU A 61 -18.76 1.36 9.94
N LYS A 62 -19.00 1.16 8.63
CA LYS A 62 -20.04 1.92 7.90
C LYS A 62 -21.46 1.59 8.37
N GLU A 63 -21.74 0.32 8.65
CA GLU A 63 -23.04 -0.13 9.22
C GLU A 63 -23.26 0.42 10.62
N LEU A 64 -22.21 0.57 11.43
CA LEU A 64 -22.23 1.20 12.76
C LEU A 64 -22.33 2.74 12.70
N GLY A 65 -22.51 3.33 11.52
CA GLY A 65 -22.70 4.76 11.34
C GLY A 65 -21.39 5.57 11.21
N VAL A 66 -20.25 4.94 11.14
CA VAL A 66 -19.00 5.65 10.84
C VAL A 66 -19.05 6.19 9.41
N ARG A 67 -18.78 7.49 9.27
CA ARG A 67 -18.77 8.14 7.96
C ARG A 67 -17.81 7.41 7.00
N LYS A 68 -18.27 7.13 5.78
CA LYS A 68 -17.51 6.37 4.76
C LYS A 68 -16.15 6.96 4.38
N TRP A 69 -15.91 8.23 4.68
CA TRP A 69 -14.60 8.87 4.50
C TRP A 69 -13.69 8.75 5.74
N ILE A 70 -14.23 8.35 6.93
CA ILE A 70 -13.46 8.09 8.16
C ILE A 70 -13.09 6.60 8.27
N ALA A 71 -13.95 5.71 7.82
CA ALA A 71 -13.75 4.26 7.95
C ALA A 71 -12.36 3.79 7.46
N PRO A 72 -11.85 4.22 6.28
CA PRO A 72 -10.50 3.82 5.84
C PRO A 72 -9.38 4.27 6.79
N SER A 73 -9.51 5.45 7.44
CA SER A 73 -8.51 5.90 8.43
C SER A 73 -8.47 4.95 9.63
N ILE A 74 -9.63 4.54 10.14
CA ILE A 74 -9.71 3.61 11.28
C ILE A 74 -9.10 2.27 10.89
N VAL A 75 -9.43 1.75 9.70
CA VAL A 75 -8.83 0.51 9.19
C VAL A 75 -7.31 0.64 9.07
N GLY A 76 -6.79 1.74 8.50
CA GLY A 76 -5.36 1.97 8.36
C GLY A 76 -4.63 2.07 9.69
N MET A 77 -5.23 2.71 10.71
CA MET A 77 -4.68 2.75 12.07
C MET A 77 -4.59 1.36 12.70
N ILE A 78 -5.67 0.57 12.62
CA ILE A 78 -5.69 -0.80 13.17
C ILE A 78 -4.72 -1.69 12.41
N TRP A 79 -4.64 -1.54 11.10
CA TRP A 79 -3.72 -2.28 10.24
C TRP A 79 -2.25 -1.98 10.58
N CYS A 80 -1.89 -0.72 10.82
CA CYS A 80 -0.56 -0.37 11.32
C CYS A 80 -0.27 -1.01 12.69
N LEU A 81 -1.23 -0.98 13.62
CA LEU A 81 -1.10 -1.63 14.93
C LEU A 81 -0.94 -3.15 14.81
N TRP A 82 -1.62 -3.78 13.86
CA TRP A 82 -1.44 -5.19 13.54
C TRP A 82 0.01 -5.54 13.17
N HIS A 83 0.72 -4.63 12.50
CA HIS A 83 2.12 -4.81 12.12
C HIS A 83 3.12 -4.53 13.25
N TYR A 84 2.66 -4.11 14.44
CA TYR A 84 3.56 -3.73 15.53
C TYR A 84 4.56 -4.83 15.92
N HIS A 85 4.17 -6.08 15.88
CA HIS A 85 5.06 -7.22 16.18
C HIS A 85 6.22 -7.34 15.18
N PHE A 86 6.04 -6.95 13.92
CA PHE A 86 7.13 -6.94 12.93
C PHE A 86 8.17 -5.86 13.25
N PHE A 87 7.75 -4.71 13.78
CA PHE A 87 8.68 -3.69 14.27
C PHE A 87 9.53 -4.20 15.43
N LEU A 88 8.95 -4.97 16.35
CA LEU A 88 9.68 -5.55 17.47
C LEU A 88 10.72 -6.58 17.03
N GLN A 89 10.54 -7.20 15.87
CA GLN A 89 11.43 -8.22 15.32
C GLN A 89 12.41 -7.64 14.27
N ASN A 90 12.48 -6.31 14.13
CA ASN A 90 13.23 -5.62 13.08
C ASN A 90 12.86 -6.07 11.66
N GLY A 91 11.63 -6.55 11.46
CA GLY A 91 11.13 -6.99 10.15
C GLY A 91 10.66 -5.83 9.26
N ILE A 92 10.46 -4.63 9.85
CA ILE A 92 10.12 -3.40 9.13
C ILE A 92 11.15 -2.34 9.51
N GLU A 93 11.95 -1.90 8.55
CA GLU A 93 13.03 -0.93 8.75
C GLU A 93 12.61 0.53 8.50
N VAL A 94 11.38 0.72 8.02
CA VAL A 94 10.81 2.05 7.82
C VAL A 94 10.41 2.66 9.18
N PRO A 95 10.68 3.96 9.43
CA PRO A 95 10.23 4.60 10.66
C PRO A 95 8.71 4.43 10.89
N ILE A 96 8.33 4.07 12.12
CA ILE A 96 6.95 3.71 12.46
C ILE A 96 5.92 4.79 12.08
N LEU A 97 6.27 6.06 12.22
CA LEU A 97 5.39 7.17 11.84
C LEU A 97 5.16 7.21 10.32
N LEU A 98 6.20 6.97 9.53
CA LEU A 98 6.10 6.93 8.07
C LEU A 98 5.27 5.73 7.62
N PHE A 99 5.47 4.57 8.23
CA PHE A 99 4.66 3.38 7.99
C PHE A 99 3.20 3.58 8.38
N PHE A 100 2.93 4.24 9.51
CA PHE A 100 1.57 4.58 9.95
C PHE A 100 0.85 5.47 8.93
N ILE A 101 1.52 6.50 8.41
CA ILE A 101 0.99 7.38 7.37
C ILE A 101 0.70 6.57 6.10
N SER A 102 1.61 5.70 5.68
CA SER A 102 1.44 4.81 4.53
C SER A 102 0.21 3.91 4.68
N CYS A 103 0.04 3.23 5.80
CA CYS A 103 -1.13 2.38 6.07
C CYS A 103 -2.47 3.14 5.93
N ILE A 104 -2.51 4.40 6.36
CA ILE A 104 -3.71 5.24 6.21
C ILE A 104 -3.95 5.58 4.74
N ILE A 105 -2.93 6.07 4.03
CA ILE A 105 -3.02 6.45 2.61
C ILE A 105 -3.45 5.24 1.78
N GLU A 106 -2.81 4.10 1.98
CA GLU A 106 -3.15 2.87 1.28
C GLU A 106 -4.57 2.40 1.58
N SER A 107 -5.03 2.49 2.84
CA SER A 107 -6.42 2.15 3.17
C SER A 107 -7.44 2.98 2.39
N TYR A 108 -7.14 4.25 2.11
CA TYR A 108 -7.97 5.06 1.22
C TYR A 108 -7.88 4.62 -0.25
N ILE A 109 -6.70 4.26 -0.72
CA ILE A 109 -6.52 3.76 -2.10
C ILE A 109 -7.31 2.46 -2.29
N TYR A 110 -7.23 1.51 -1.34
CA TYR A 110 -8.03 0.27 -1.37
C TYR A 110 -9.52 0.54 -1.40
N SER A 111 -10.03 1.39 -0.49
CA SER A 111 -11.44 1.79 -0.49
C SER A 111 -11.86 2.43 -1.80
N PHE A 112 -11.01 3.26 -2.39
CA PHE A 112 -11.30 3.90 -3.68
C PHE A 112 -11.35 2.85 -4.81
N LEU A 113 -10.36 1.96 -4.90
CA LEU A 113 -10.32 0.89 -5.89
C LEU A 113 -11.55 -0.01 -5.80
N MET A 114 -11.98 -0.38 -4.59
CA MET A 114 -13.22 -1.13 -4.40
C MET A 114 -14.43 -0.34 -4.91
N ASN A 115 -14.55 0.93 -4.55
CA ASN A 115 -15.69 1.75 -4.98
C ASN A 115 -15.85 1.83 -6.50
N ILE A 116 -14.74 2.05 -7.24
CA ILE A 116 -14.79 2.15 -8.72
C ILE A 116 -14.90 0.80 -9.43
N THR A 117 -14.75 -0.29 -8.69
CA THR A 117 -14.91 -1.67 -9.19
C THR A 117 -16.16 -2.35 -8.64
N SER A 118 -17.20 -1.57 -8.31
CA SER A 118 -18.48 -2.06 -7.79
C SER A 118 -18.36 -2.85 -6.49
N ASN A 119 -17.55 -2.35 -5.57
CA ASN A 119 -17.20 -2.97 -4.27
C ASN A 119 -16.57 -4.38 -4.40
N ASN A 120 -15.81 -4.59 -5.46
CA ASN A 120 -15.15 -5.86 -5.69
C ASN A 120 -13.86 -5.95 -4.86
N ILE A 121 -13.86 -6.82 -3.84
CA ILE A 121 -12.71 -7.03 -2.96
C ILE A 121 -11.45 -7.52 -3.69
N VAL A 122 -11.60 -8.17 -4.86
CA VAL A 122 -10.46 -8.61 -5.68
C VAL A 122 -9.57 -7.44 -6.07
N SER A 123 -10.11 -6.24 -6.22
CA SER A 123 -9.31 -5.06 -6.53
C SER A 123 -8.35 -4.67 -5.40
N ALA A 124 -8.81 -4.78 -4.15
CA ALA A 124 -7.97 -4.57 -2.97
C ALA A 124 -6.92 -5.68 -2.82
N MET A 125 -7.34 -6.94 -2.97
CA MET A 125 -6.46 -8.10 -2.90
C MET A 125 -5.32 -8.03 -3.93
N ILE A 126 -5.62 -7.67 -5.17
CA ILE A 126 -4.61 -7.56 -6.24
C ILE A 126 -3.66 -6.39 -5.97
N TYR A 127 -4.18 -5.25 -5.50
CA TYR A 127 -3.33 -4.12 -5.14
C TYR A 127 -2.38 -4.50 -4.00
N HIS A 128 -2.89 -5.10 -2.92
CA HIS A 128 -2.11 -5.54 -1.76
C HIS A 128 -1.01 -6.54 -2.16
N PHE A 129 -1.38 -7.57 -2.91
CA PHE A 129 -0.43 -8.55 -3.42
C PHE A 129 0.68 -7.89 -4.23
N ALA A 130 0.31 -7.07 -5.20
CA ALA A 130 1.26 -6.40 -6.07
C ALA A 130 2.13 -5.39 -5.29
N TRP A 131 1.56 -4.69 -4.30
CA TRP A 131 2.28 -3.77 -3.44
C TRP A 131 3.38 -4.51 -2.64
N ASN A 132 3.00 -5.57 -1.91
CA ASN A 132 3.94 -6.36 -1.14
C ASN A 132 5.01 -7.05 -2.01
N LEU A 133 4.65 -7.48 -3.22
CA LEU A 133 5.60 -8.07 -4.15
C LEU A 133 6.57 -7.02 -4.70
N LEU A 134 6.04 -5.91 -5.19
CA LEU A 134 6.82 -4.91 -5.90
C LEU A 134 7.71 -4.07 -4.98
N ILE A 135 7.34 -3.86 -3.70
CA ILE A 135 8.21 -3.14 -2.75
C ILE A 135 9.58 -3.81 -2.63
N HIS A 136 9.62 -5.15 -2.70
CA HIS A 136 10.85 -5.94 -2.67
C HIS A 136 11.52 -6.01 -4.05
N ILE A 137 10.75 -6.28 -5.13
CA ILE A 137 11.31 -6.43 -6.48
C ILE A 137 11.88 -5.11 -7.01
N VAL A 138 11.18 -4.00 -6.79
CA VAL A 138 11.65 -2.66 -7.19
C VAL A 138 12.68 -2.12 -6.22
N ALA A 139 12.92 -2.83 -5.10
CA ALA A 139 13.90 -2.48 -4.08
C ALA A 139 13.67 -1.07 -3.50
N LEU A 140 12.52 -0.87 -2.86
CA LEU A 140 12.18 0.42 -2.22
C LEU A 140 12.44 0.43 -0.72
N ASN A 141 12.69 -0.73 -0.11
CA ASN A 141 12.99 -0.86 1.31
C ASN A 141 14.37 -0.29 1.68
N PRO A 142 14.54 0.21 2.91
CA PRO A 142 15.81 0.77 3.38
C PRO A 142 17.00 -0.21 3.29
N ASP A 143 16.81 -1.48 3.67
CA ASP A 143 17.83 -2.54 3.60
C ASP A 143 18.42 -2.70 2.20
N GLN A 144 17.59 -2.53 1.18
CA GLN A 144 17.98 -2.61 -0.23
C GLN A 144 18.60 -1.30 -0.78
N ASN A 145 18.65 -0.24 0.05
CA ASN A 145 19.13 1.09 -0.35
C ASN A 145 20.17 1.66 0.64
N ASN A 146 21.00 0.80 1.24
CA ASN A 146 22.03 1.20 2.22
C ASN A 146 21.45 1.97 3.43
N GLY A 147 20.30 1.56 3.91
CA GLY A 147 19.58 2.21 5.02
C GLY A 147 18.82 3.48 4.64
N SER A 148 18.79 3.86 3.36
CA SER A 148 18.09 5.06 2.92
C SER A 148 16.58 4.86 2.91
N ILE A 149 15.85 5.72 3.64
CA ILE A 149 14.38 5.76 3.68
C ILE A 149 13.76 6.57 2.53
N PHE A 150 14.57 7.27 1.74
CA PHE A 150 14.08 8.18 0.69
C PHE A 150 13.25 7.49 -0.41
N PRO A 151 13.58 6.27 -0.89
CA PRO A 151 12.72 5.58 -1.87
C PRO A 151 11.30 5.40 -1.35
N TYR A 152 11.16 5.02 -0.08
CA TYR A 152 9.88 4.83 0.57
C TYR A 152 9.13 6.17 0.78
N ILE A 153 9.83 7.24 1.18
CA ILE A 153 9.23 8.59 1.30
C ILE A 153 8.67 9.04 -0.04
N ILE A 154 9.42 8.88 -1.13
CA ILE A 154 8.97 9.25 -2.48
C ILE A 154 7.73 8.43 -2.86
N LEU A 155 7.70 7.13 -2.55
CA LEU A 155 6.53 6.28 -2.78
C LEU A 155 5.29 6.85 -2.04
N VAL A 156 5.40 7.13 -0.75
CA VAL A 156 4.29 7.68 0.06
C VAL A 156 3.81 9.03 -0.49
N ILE A 157 4.72 9.87 -0.97
CA ILE A 157 4.34 11.13 -1.64
C ILE A 157 3.55 10.86 -2.92
N LEU A 158 4.00 9.94 -3.76
CA LEU A 158 3.30 9.60 -5.01
C LEU A 158 1.93 8.99 -4.74
N GLU A 159 1.79 8.10 -3.78
CA GLU A 159 0.50 7.53 -3.36
C GLU A 159 -0.44 8.60 -2.80
N THR A 160 0.10 9.58 -2.05
CA THR A 160 -0.67 10.75 -1.60
C THR A 160 -1.18 11.57 -2.79
N LEU A 161 -0.35 11.82 -3.79
CA LEU A 161 -0.76 12.54 -5.02
C LEU A 161 -1.84 11.77 -5.78
N VAL A 162 -1.72 10.47 -5.91
CA VAL A 162 -2.75 9.60 -6.50
C VAL A 162 -4.06 9.75 -5.74
N LEU A 163 -4.03 9.70 -4.41
CA LEU A 163 -5.21 9.85 -3.58
C LEU A 163 -5.87 11.23 -3.76
N LEU A 164 -5.07 12.30 -3.86
CA LEU A 164 -5.58 13.65 -4.12
C LEU A 164 -6.23 13.76 -5.51
N ILE A 165 -5.68 13.12 -6.52
CA ILE A 165 -6.28 13.05 -7.86
C ILE A 165 -7.62 12.31 -7.78
N PHE A 166 -7.68 11.17 -7.12
CA PHE A 166 -8.91 10.42 -6.93
C PHE A 166 -9.99 11.24 -6.21
N TRP A 167 -9.59 11.98 -5.18
CA TRP A 167 -10.49 12.88 -4.45
C TRP A 167 -11.04 14.01 -5.34
N SER A 168 -10.20 14.62 -6.17
CA SER A 168 -10.60 15.71 -7.07
C SER A 168 -11.57 15.24 -8.15
N VAL A 169 -11.30 14.09 -8.78
CA VAL A 169 -12.20 13.49 -9.79
C VAL A 169 -13.57 13.16 -9.22
N ARG A 170 -13.60 12.65 -7.97
CA ARG A 170 -14.87 12.33 -7.31
C ARG A 170 -15.72 13.56 -6.98
N LYS A 171 -15.11 14.72 -6.76
CA LYS A 171 -15.86 15.98 -6.49
C LYS A 171 -16.41 16.60 -7.76
N ALA A 172 -15.84 16.27 -8.91
CA ALA A 172 -16.24 16.82 -10.21
C ALA A 172 -17.42 16.03 -10.83
N ASN A 173 -17.70 14.82 -10.38
CA ASN A 173 -18.83 13.97 -10.77
C ASN A 173 -19.89 13.93 -9.66
#